data_ee9b354c4f7ea4d6366a958ff77ced4a
#
_entry.id   ee9b354c4f7ea4d6366a958ff77ced4a
#
_cell.length_a   1.000
_cell.length_b   1.000
_cell.length_c   1.000
_cell.angle_alpha   90.00
_cell.angle_beta   90.00
_cell.angle_gamma   90.00
#
_symmetry.space_group_name_H-M   'P 1'
#
loop_
_entity.id
_entity.type
_entity.pdbx_description
1 polymer ?
#
loop_
_entity_poly.entity_id
_entity_poly.type
_entity_poly.pdbx_seq_one_letter_code
_entity_poly.pdbx_strand_id
1 'polypeptide(L)' 'MKFSVTVTLKKDVLDPQGKVVSQTLKNMGIENLNQVRQGKFFEIDLDENDTSKGHDKVKEMCEKLLANQIIEDFKINKAE' A
#
# COMPACT_ATOMS: atom_id res chain seq x y z
N MET A 1 -17.42 -5.37 9.28
CA MET A 1 -16.24 -6.19 8.92
C MET A 1 -15.03 -5.30 8.68
N LYS A 2 -13.86 -5.87 8.83
CA LYS A 2 -12.60 -5.11 8.73
C LYS A 2 -11.78 -5.55 7.53
N PHE A 3 -11.21 -4.56 6.86
CA PHE A 3 -10.32 -4.75 5.72
C PHE A 3 -9.03 -3.97 5.95
N SER A 4 -7.96 -4.42 5.32
CA SER A 4 -6.74 -3.65 5.22
C SER A 4 -6.39 -3.44 3.76
N VAL A 5 -5.83 -2.29 3.45
CA VAL A 5 -5.38 -1.95 2.11
C VAL A 5 -3.93 -1.51 2.17
N THR A 6 -3.13 -2.14 1.35
CA THR A 6 -1.74 -1.74 1.14
C THR A 6 -1.62 -1.06 -0.22
N VAL A 7 -1.06 0.13 -0.25
CA VAL A 7 -0.86 0.91 -1.48
C VAL A 7 0.64 1.13 -1.67
N THR A 8 1.15 0.74 -2.82
CA THR A 8 2.57 0.89 -3.15
C THR A 8 2.72 1.46 -4.56
N LEU A 9 3.82 2.14 -4.80
CA LEU A 9 4.15 2.58 -6.16
C LEU A 9 4.39 1.37 -7.06
N LYS A 10 3.99 1.48 -8.32
CA LYS A 10 4.26 0.46 -9.33
C LYS A 10 5.76 0.25 -9.45
N LYS A 11 6.17 -0.96 -9.82
CA LYS A 11 7.58 -1.37 -9.81
C LYS A 11 8.48 -0.49 -10.68
N ASP A 12 7.95 0.01 -11.78
CA ASP A 12 8.70 0.86 -12.73
C ASP A 12 8.60 2.34 -12.42
N VAL A 13 7.89 2.72 -11.34
CA VAL A 13 7.82 4.10 -10.89
C VAL A 13 8.92 4.36 -9.86
N LEU A 14 9.63 5.46 -10.02
CA LEU A 14 10.67 5.86 -9.09
C LEU A 14 10.07 6.18 -7.71
N ASP A 15 10.68 5.64 -6.66
CA ASP A 15 10.29 5.90 -5.27
C ASP A 15 11.36 6.76 -4.59
N PRO A 16 11.23 8.09 -4.63
CA PRO A 16 12.25 8.97 -4.05
C PRO A 16 12.40 8.81 -2.53
N GLN A 17 11.30 8.57 -1.83
CA GLN A 17 11.33 8.35 -0.37
C GLN A 17 12.03 7.04 -0.03
N GLY A 18 11.72 5.97 -0.74
CA GLY A 18 12.38 4.68 -0.57
C GLY A 18 13.87 4.75 -0.86
N LYS A 19 14.27 5.54 -1.85
CA LYS A 19 15.68 5.78 -2.18
C LYS A 19 16.42 6.47 -1.03
N VAL A 20 15.83 7.49 -0.45
CA VAL A 20 16.43 8.21 0.69
C VAL A 20 16.58 7.29 1.90
N VAL A 21 15.53 6.53 2.22
CA VAL A 21 15.58 5.56 3.31
C VAL A 21 16.67 4.52 3.07
N SER A 22 16.74 3.98 1.86
CA SER A 22 17.75 2.99 1.48
C SER A 22 19.17 3.54 1.66
N GLN A 23 19.42 4.75 1.17
CA GLN A 23 20.73 5.37 1.29
C GLN A 23 21.12 5.64 2.74
N THR A 24 20.17 6.10 3.54
CA THR A 24 20.40 6.34 4.97
C THR A 24 20.75 5.04 5.70
N LEU A 25 20.02 3.97 5.40
CA LEU A 25 20.30 2.66 6.00
C LEU A 25 21.68 2.14 5.61
N LYS A 26 22.09 2.32 4.36
CA LYS A 26 23.43 1.95 3.91
C LYS A 26 24.51 2.76 4.63
N ASN A 27 24.27 4.05 4.84
CA ASN A 27 25.19 4.91 5.59
C ASN A 27 25.30 4.50 7.07
N MET A 28 24.28 3.83 7.60
CA MET A 28 24.30 3.28 8.96
C MET A 28 25.01 1.94 9.06
N GLY A 29 25.55 1.42 7.97
CA GLY A 29 26.34 0.19 7.95
C GLY A 29 25.60 -1.05 7.48
N ILE A 30 24.39 -0.91 6.94
CA ILE A 30 23.64 -2.04 6.38
C ILE A 30 24.05 -2.22 4.92
N GLU A 31 25.08 -3.04 4.71
CA GLU A 31 25.75 -3.13 3.43
C GLU A 31 25.07 -4.04 2.41
N ASN A 32 24.30 -5.02 2.88
CA ASN A 32 23.66 -6.02 2.01
C ASN A 32 22.23 -5.62 1.61
N LEU A 33 21.88 -4.36 1.74
CA LEU A 33 20.56 -3.85 1.39
C LEU A 33 20.51 -3.56 -0.11
N ASN A 34 19.59 -4.21 -0.81
CA ASN A 34 19.40 -3.99 -2.25
C ASN A 34 18.44 -2.85 -2.54
N GLN A 35 17.32 -2.79 -1.82
CA GLN A 35 16.27 -1.85 -2.13
C GLN A 35 15.32 -1.66 -0.94
N VAL A 36 14.84 -0.45 -0.78
CA VAL A 36 13.71 -0.15 0.11
C VAL A 36 12.64 0.54 -0.70
N ARG A 37 11.41 0.09 -0.55
CA ARG A 37 10.24 0.73 -1.15
C ARG A 37 9.26 1.07 -0.03
N GLN A 38 8.61 2.21 -0.18
CA GLN A 38 7.70 2.74 0.82
C GLN A 38 6.28 2.79 0.27
N GLY A 39 5.31 2.55 1.12
CA GLY A 39 3.90 2.58 0.72
C GLY A 39 3.02 3.08 1.85
N LYS A 40 1.72 2.93 1.64
CA LYS A 40 0.69 3.33 2.62
C LYS A 40 -0.08 2.11 3.08
N PHE A 41 -0.57 2.17 4.31
CA PHE A 41 -1.40 1.12 4.88
C PHE A 41 -2.67 1.75 5.45
N PHE A 42 -3.83 1.22 5.07
CA PHE A 42 -5.13 1.67 5.56
C PHE A 42 -5.84 0.54 6.26
N GLU A 43 -6.42 0.83 7.41
CA GLU A 43 -7.36 -0.06 8.09
C GLU A 43 -8.76 0.50 7.91
N ILE A 44 -9.69 -0.34 7.47
CA ILE A 44 -11.06 0.07 7.18
C ILE A 44 -12.02 -0.81 7.96
N ASP A 45 -12.84 -0.19 8.79
CA ASP A 45 -13.92 -0.86 9.49
C ASP A 45 -15.22 -0.45 8.82
N LEU A 46 -15.89 -1.39 8.18
CA LEU A 46 -17.04 -1.13 7.35
C LEU A 46 -18.26 -1.83 7.92
N ASP A 47 -19.35 -1.09 8.05
CA ASP A 47 -20.64 -1.61 8.54
C ASP A 47 -21.33 -2.34 7.39
N GLU A 48 -20.90 -3.56 7.15
CA GLU A 48 -21.42 -4.41 6.07
C GLU A 48 -21.35 -5.88 6.52
N ASN A 49 -22.36 -6.66 6.20
CA ASN A 49 -22.44 -8.07 6.57
C ASN A 49 -22.03 -9.01 5.44
N ASP A 50 -22.15 -8.57 4.21
CA ASP A 50 -21.81 -9.37 3.03
C ASP A 50 -20.35 -9.07 2.63
N THR A 51 -19.50 -10.11 2.70
CA THR A 51 -18.06 -9.98 2.37
C THR A 51 -17.82 -9.48 0.94
N SER A 52 -18.61 -9.98 0.01
CA SER A 52 -18.50 -9.58 -1.41
C SER A 52 -18.84 -8.09 -1.59
N LYS A 53 -19.93 -7.64 -0.98
CA LYS A 53 -20.32 -6.22 -1.02
C LYS A 53 -19.30 -5.34 -0.31
N GLY A 54 -18.77 -5.78 0.82
CA GLY A 54 -17.76 -5.07 1.56
C GLY A 54 -16.49 -4.90 0.74
N HIS A 55 -16.04 -5.97 0.10
CA HIS A 55 -14.86 -5.95 -0.78
C HIS A 55 -15.06 -4.96 -1.93
N ASP A 56 -16.24 -4.98 -2.57
CA ASP A 56 -16.55 -4.08 -3.67
C ASP A 56 -16.52 -2.61 -3.24
N LYS A 57 -17.02 -2.31 -2.05
CA LYS A 57 -16.97 -0.95 -1.50
C LYS A 57 -15.54 -0.49 -1.22
N VAL A 58 -14.72 -1.36 -0.66
CA VAL A 58 -13.31 -1.05 -0.39
C VAL A 58 -12.55 -0.86 -1.70
N LYS A 59 -12.83 -1.67 -2.71
CA LYS A 59 -12.23 -1.51 -4.03
C LYS A 59 -12.59 -0.14 -4.63
N GLU A 60 -13.84 0.26 -4.50
CA GLU A 60 -14.28 1.59 -4.94
C GLU A 60 -13.52 2.71 -4.23
N MET A 61 -13.34 2.58 -2.91
CA MET A 61 -12.54 3.55 -2.14
C MET A 61 -11.12 3.66 -2.67
N CYS A 62 -10.49 2.53 -2.96
CA CYS A 62 -9.14 2.50 -3.51
C CYS A 62 -9.06 3.18 -4.85
N GLU A 63 -9.99 2.88 -5.74
CA GLU A 63 -10.01 3.43 -7.09
C GLU A 63 -10.30 4.92 -7.13
N LYS A 64 -11.13 5.41 -6.20
CA LYS A 64 -11.54 6.82 -6.18
C LYS A 64 -10.65 7.73 -5.35
N LEU A 65 -10.00 7.21 -4.31
CA LEU A 65 -9.29 8.05 -3.36
C LEU A 65 -7.98 7.48 -2.85
N LEU A 66 -7.97 6.22 -2.40
CA LEU A 66 -6.85 5.70 -1.61
C LEU A 66 -5.58 5.47 -2.44
N ALA A 67 -5.74 5.14 -3.70
CA ALA A 67 -4.62 4.87 -4.60
C ALA A 67 -4.73 5.70 -5.88
N ASN A 68 -3.60 6.18 -6.36
CA ASN A 68 -3.50 6.78 -7.68
C ASN A 68 -3.15 5.67 -8.67
N GLN A 69 -4.14 5.18 -9.40
CA GLN A 69 -4.01 3.99 -10.25
C GLN A 69 -3.01 4.15 -11.41
N ILE A 70 -2.65 5.39 -11.72
CA ILE A 70 -1.64 5.63 -12.77
C ILE A 70 -0.25 5.23 -12.30
N ILE A 71 0.07 5.48 -11.03
CA ILE A 71 1.40 5.26 -10.47
C ILE A 71 1.44 4.27 -9.31
N GLU A 72 0.29 3.86 -8.79
CA GLU A 72 0.21 3.00 -7.60
C GLU A 72 -0.60 1.74 -7.86
N ASP A 73 -0.22 0.67 -7.16
CA ASP A 73 -1.01 -0.56 -7.05
C ASP A 73 -1.57 -0.66 -5.64
N PHE A 74 -2.68 -1.37 -5.48
CA PHE A 74 -3.23 -1.62 -4.16
C PHE A 74 -3.58 -3.10 -3.99
N LYS A 75 -3.55 -3.54 -2.74
CA LYS A 75 -3.94 -4.89 -2.37
C LYS A 75 -4.92 -4.82 -1.20
N ILE A 76 -6.06 -5.48 -1.36
CA ILE A 76 -7.11 -5.53 -0.35
C ILE A 76 -7.04 -6.88 0.35
N ASN A 77 -7.03 -6.86 1.68
CA ASN A 77 -7.10 -8.05 2.50
C ASN A 77 -8.28 -7.92 3.47
N LYS A 78 -9.03 -9.00 3.65
CA LYS A 78 -10.05 -9.05 4.68
C LYS A 78 -9.36 -9.39 6.00
N ALA A 79 -9.49 -8.49 6.99
CA ALA A 79 -8.85 -8.65 8.27
C ALA A 79 -9.67 -9.48 9.26
N GLU A 80 -11.00 -9.42 9.11
CA GLU A 80 -11.93 -10.21 9.94
C GLU A 80 -13.20 -10.54 9.16
#